data_602d3590b919effdb944b56742e61cda
#
_entry.id   602d3590b919effdb944b56742e61cda
#
_cell.length_a   1.000
_cell.length_b   1.000
_cell.length_c   1.000
_cell.angle_alpha   90.00
_cell.angle_beta   90.00
_cell.angle_gamma   90.00
#
_symmetry.space_group_name_H-M   'P 1'
#
loop_
_entity.id
_entity.type
_entity.pdbx_description
1 polymer ?
#
loop_
_entity_poly.entity_id
_entity_poly.type
_entity_poly.pdbx_seq_one_letter_code
_entity_poly.pdbx_strand_id
1 'polypeptide(L)'
;SSRRCGLDTSFVLRLLMGSPAAQAKIAVAALDGLRARGVQGEVCDLVVTEAYFALQYHYEVPKQLALDTLREFLESPEIVASDEILAILAQPNLGRAKPGFVDRVIHAHYRRTASGMLTFEKAAAKLPGVTIPE
;
A
#
# COMPACT_ATOMS: atom_id res chain seq x y z
N SER A 1 6.97 -21.36 -10.06
CA SER A 1 6.48 -20.00 -9.88
C SER A 1 5.29 -19.98 -8.96
N SER A 2 5.17 -18.93 -8.19
CA SER A 2 4.06 -18.77 -7.26
C SER A 2 2.79 -18.36 -8.01
N ARG A 3 1.69 -19.02 -7.65
CA ARG A 3 0.37 -18.62 -8.12
C ARG A 3 -0.10 -17.44 -7.26
N ARG A 4 -0.81 -16.49 -7.88
CA ARG A 4 -1.28 -15.28 -7.22
C ARG A 4 -2.73 -14.99 -7.56
N CYS A 5 -3.44 -14.44 -6.59
CA CYS A 5 -4.81 -13.95 -6.76
C CYS A 5 -4.85 -12.49 -6.33
N GLY A 6 -5.30 -11.60 -7.20
CA GLY A 6 -5.40 -10.19 -6.87
C GLY A 6 -6.48 -9.92 -5.82
N LEU A 7 -6.15 -9.06 -4.86
CA LEU A 7 -7.07 -8.61 -3.81
C LEU A 7 -7.39 -7.13 -4.08
N ASP A 8 -8.67 -6.77 -4.12
CA ASP A 8 -9.01 -5.37 -4.29
C ASP A 8 -9.15 -4.65 -2.94
N THR A 9 -9.42 -3.35 -3.01
CA THR A 9 -9.45 -2.50 -1.83
C THR A 9 -10.51 -2.93 -0.82
N SER A 10 -11.70 -3.28 -1.28
CA SER A 10 -12.78 -3.68 -0.36
C SER A 10 -12.42 -4.93 0.42
N PHE A 11 -11.82 -5.92 -0.25
CA PHE A 11 -11.38 -7.16 0.38
C PHE A 11 -10.30 -6.90 1.42
N VAL A 12 -9.29 -6.10 1.06
CA VAL A 12 -8.20 -5.74 1.97
C VAL A 12 -8.74 -5.03 3.21
N LEU A 13 -9.65 -4.08 3.04
CA LEU A 13 -10.23 -3.35 4.16
C LEU A 13 -11.04 -4.26 5.09
N ARG A 14 -11.74 -5.27 4.55
CA ARG A 14 -12.45 -6.24 5.39
C ARG A 14 -11.48 -7.05 6.26
N LEU A 15 -10.34 -7.42 5.70
CA LEU A 15 -9.30 -8.11 6.47
C LEU A 15 -8.71 -7.21 7.55
N LEU A 16 -8.41 -5.95 7.21
CA LEU A 16 -7.75 -5.05 8.13
C LEU A 16 -8.66 -4.57 9.26
N MET A 17 -9.92 -4.28 8.95
CA MET A 17 -10.83 -3.63 9.89
C MET A 17 -11.79 -4.60 10.57
N GLY A 18 -11.97 -5.79 10.03
CA GLY A 18 -12.91 -6.78 10.58
C GLY A 18 -14.37 -6.35 10.52
N SER A 19 -14.72 -5.40 9.66
CA SER A 19 -16.06 -4.81 9.61
C SER A 19 -16.49 -4.57 8.16
N PRO A 20 -17.72 -4.85 7.78
CA PRO A 20 -18.76 -5.54 8.56
C PRO A 20 -18.34 -6.98 8.91
N ALA A 21 -18.70 -7.45 10.11
CA ALA A 21 -18.22 -8.73 10.62
C ALA A 21 -18.51 -9.91 9.70
N ALA A 22 -19.69 -9.96 9.08
CA ALA A 22 -20.05 -11.06 8.19
C ALA A 22 -19.13 -11.11 6.97
N GLN A 23 -18.85 -9.96 6.34
CA GLN A 23 -17.95 -9.89 5.18
C GLN A 23 -16.50 -10.17 5.58
N ALA A 24 -16.09 -9.71 6.76
CA ALA A 24 -14.74 -9.97 7.27
C ALA A 24 -14.49 -11.48 7.44
N LYS A 25 -15.48 -12.22 7.97
CA LYS A 25 -15.38 -13.69 8.11
C LYS A 25 -15.25 -14.35 6.74
N ILE A 26 -16.00 -13.89 5.75
CA ILE A 26 -15.92 -14.41 4.39
C ILE A 26 -14.52 -14.13 3.80
N ALA A 27 -14.00 -12.92 4.03
CA ALA A 27 -12.68 -12.55 3.53
C ALA A 27 -11.56 -13.41 4.15
N VAL A 28 -11.61 -13.63 5.46
CA VAL A 28 -10.63 -14.48 6.15
C VAL A 28 -10.69 -15.91 5.62
N ALA A 29 -11.90 -16.48 5.47
CA ALA A 29 -12.07 -17.82 4.95
C ALA A 29 -11.57 -17.95 3.51
N ALA A 30 -11.80 -16.90 2.69
CA ALA A 30 -11.32 -16.89 1.31
C ALA A 30 -9.80 -16.85 1.24
N LEU A 31 -9.16 -16.04 2.08
CA LEU A 31 -7.69 -15.96 2.14
C LEU A 31 -7.09 -17.28 2.62
N ASP A 32 -7.69 -17.90 3.64
CA ASP A 32 -7.28 -19.22 4.12
C ASP A 32 -7.40 -20.27 3.01
N GLY A 33 -8.45 -20.19 2.21
CA GLY A 33 -8.65 -21.07 1.06
C GLY A 33 -7.56 -20.91 0.00
N LEU A 34 -7.14 -19.69 -0.28
CA LEU A 34 -6.02 -19.43 -1.19
C LEU A 34 -4.74 -20.07 -0.66
N ARG A 35 -4.45 -19.82 0.61
CA ARG A 35 -3.26 -20.36 1.25
C ARG A 35 -3.24 -21.89 1.21
N ALA A 36 -4.38 -22.53 1.46
CA ALA A 36 -4.49 -23.99 1.42
C ALA A 36 -4.18 -24.55 0.02
N ARG A 37 -4.39 -23.76 -1.03
CA ARG A 37 -4.08 -24.14 -2.41
C ARG A 37 -2.71 -23.67 -2.87
N GLY A 38 -1.90 -23.10 -2.00
CA GLY A 38 -0.59 -22.55 -2.36
C GLY A 38 -0.65 -21.27 -3.21
N VAL A 39 -1.74 -20.51 -3.07
CA VAL A 39 -1.94 -19.26 -3.81
C VAL A 39 -1.74 -18.08 -2.86
N GLN A 40 -0.90 -17.13 -3.26
CA GLN A 40 -0.70 -15.91 -2.48
C GLN A 40 -1.69 -14.82 -2.92
N GLY A 41 -2.11 -13.97 -1.98
CA GLY A 41 -2.88 -12.79 -2.30
C GLY A 41 -1.94 -11.68 -2.78
N GLU A 42 -2.25 -11.08 -3.91
CA GLU A 42 -1.46 -9.96 -4.44
C GLU A 42 -2.19 -8.65 -4.23
N VAL A 43 -1.48 -7.66 -3.66
CA VAL A 43 -2.01 -6.32 -3.43
C VAL A 43 -1.18 -5.34 -4.24
N CYS A 44 -1.77 -4.74 -5.27
CA CYS A 44 -1.06 -3.78 -6.11
C CYS A 44 -0.94 -2.42 -5.43
N ASP A 45 0.00 -1.60 -5.92
CA ASP A 45 0.30 -0.30 -5.33
C ASP A 45 -0.93 0.61 -5.27
N LEU A 46 -1.79 0.57 -6.28
CA LEU A 46 -3.01 1.37 -6.31
C LEU A 46 -3.96 0.98 -5.18
N VAL A 47 -4.12 -0.32 -4.92
CA VAL A 47 -4.95 -0.80 -3.81
C VAL A 47 -4.36 -0.36 -2.46
N VAL A 48 -3.05 -0.42 -2.31
CA VAL A 48 -2.40 0.04 -1.08
C VAL A 48 -2.68 1.52 -0.83
N THR A 49 -2.59 2.37 -1.86
CA THR A 49 -2.87 3.79 -1.71
C THR A 49 -4.34 4.07 -1.42
N GLU A 50 -5.26 3.36 -2.07
CA GLU A 50 -6.69 3.48 -1.78
C GLU A 50 -7.00 3.06 -0.34
N ALA A 51 -6.42 1.95 0.11
CA ALA A 51 -6.60 1.47 1.49
C ALA A 51 -6.04 2.48 2.49
N TYR A 52 -4.89 3.08 2.20
CA TYR A 52 -4.29 4.12 3.02
C TYR A 52 -5.24 5.31 3.23
N PHE A 53 -5.84 5.80 2.15
CA PHE A 53 -6.80 6.90 2.26
C PHE A 53 -8.07 6.47 3.01
N ALA A 54 -8.60 5.28 2.69
CA ALA A 54 -9.82 4.80 3.36
C ALA A 54 -9.62 4.62 4.86
N LEU A 55 -8.49 4.08 5.29
CA LEU A 55 -8.17 3.93 6.71
C LEU A 55 -8.24 5.27 7.44
N GLN A 56 -7.67 6.31 6.86
CA GLN A 56 -7.65 7.64 7.49
C GLN A 56 -8.99 8.36 7.42
N TYR A 57 -9.60 8.42 6.25
CA TYR A 57 -10.74 9.31 6.02
C TYR A 57 -12.10 8.65 6.21
N HIS A 58 -12.16 7.33 6.09
CA HIS A 58 -13.40 6.59 6.33
C HIS A 58 -13.44 5.94 7.72
N TYR A 59 -12.32 5.36 8.13
CA TYR A 59 -12.23 4.65 9.42
C TYR A 59 -11.56 5.48 10.51
N GLU A 60 -11.14 6.70 10.19
CA GLU A 60 -10.54 7.63 11.15
C GLU A 60 -9.29 7.08 11.87
N VAL A 61 -8.54 6.22 11.18
CA VAL A 61 -7.29 5.68 11.70
C VAL A 61 -6.20 6.76 11.59
N PRO A 62 -5.43 7.05 12.65
CA PRO A 62 -4.33 7.99 12.56
C PRO A 62 -3.32 7.59 11.47
N LYS A 63 -2.74 8.58 10.81
CA LYS A 63 -1.87 8.36 9.64
C LYS A 63 -0.77 7.33 9.88
N GLN A 64 0.00 7.47 10.96
CA GLN A 64 1.11 6.55 11.22
C GLN A 64 0.59 5.13 11.50
N LEU A 65 -0.53 5.01 12.21
CA LEU A 65 -1.13 3.70 12.48
C LEU A 65 -1.62 3.04 11.19
N ALA A 66 -2.19 3.83 10.27
CA ALA A 66 -2.60 3.31 8.96
C ALA A 66 -1.39 2.75 8.20
N LEU A 67 -0.27 3.48 8.20
CA LEU A 67 0.96 3.03 7.56
C LEU A 67 1.53 1.76 8.20
N ASP A 68 1.55 1.71 9.53
CA ASP A 68 2.04 0.53 10.25
C ASP A 68 1.15 -0.69 10.00
N THR A 69 -0.16 -0.49 9.97
CA THR A 69 -1.12 -1.56 9.71
C THR A 69 -0.92 -2.13 8.30
N LEU A 70 -0.77 -1.26 7.30
CA LEU A 70 -0.52 -1.70 5.94
C LEU A 70 0.82 -2.44 5.83
N ARG A 71 1.87 -1.93 6.46
CA ARG A 71 3.17 -2.57 6.45
C ARG A 71 3.11 -3.99 7.01
N GLU A 72 2.52 -4.16 8.19
CA GLU A 72 2.38 -5.48 8.81
C GLU A 72 1.61 -6.45 7.92
N PHE A 73 0.50 -5.98 7.34
CA PHE A 73 -0.32 -6.80 6.46
C PHE A 73 0.46 -7.25 5.22
N LEU A 74 1.15 -6.31 4.55
CA LEU A 74 1.88 -6.62 3.33
C LEU A 74 3.13 -7.46 3.55
N GLU A 75 3.67 -7.47 4.76
CA GLU A 75 4.83 -8.30 5.12
C GLU A 75 4.45 -9.74 5.49
N SER A 76 3.15 -10.04 5.59
CA SER A 76 2.73 -11.39 5.93
C SER A 76 3.04 -12.38 4.79
N PRO A 77 3.35 -13.65 5.12
CA PRO A 77 3.82 -14.62 4.11
C PRO A 77 2.81 -14.93 3.01
N GLU A 78 1.51 -14.81 3.28
CA GLU A 78 0.47 -15.10 2.32
C GLU A 78 0.15 -13.94 1.37
N ILE A 79 0.81 -12.79 1.55
CA ILE A 79 0.55 -11.57 0.76
C ILE A 79 1.80 -11.21 -0.04
N VAL A 80 1.57 -10.77 -1.27
CA VAL A 80 2.62 -10.26 -2.17
C VAL A 80 2.31 -8.81 -2.51
N ALA A 81 3.31 -7.96 -2.36
CA ALA A 81 3.26 -6.55 -2.77
C ALA A 81 4.58 -6.21 -3.48
N SER A 82 4.63 -5.07 -4.14
CA SER A 82 5.85 -4.66 -4.86
C SER A 82 6.99 -4.37 -3.88
N ASP A 83 8.22 -4.64 -4.31
CA ASP A 83 9.40 -4.33 -3.51
C ASP A 83 9.48 -2.84 -3.19
N GLU A 84 9.07 -1.98 -4.13
CA GLU A 84 9.08 -0.54 -3.96
C GLU A 84 8.15 -0.10 -2.83
N ILE A 85 6.92 -0.62 -2.79
CA ILE A 85 5.98 -0.22 -1.74
C ILE A 85 6.39 -0.76 -0.38
N LEU A 86 6.95 -1.97 -0.34
CA LEU A 86 7.47 -2.54 0.91
C LEU A 86 8.62 -1.69 1.45
N ALA A 87 9.53 -1.25 0.57
CA ALA A 87 10.65 -0.41 0.96
C ALA A 87 10.18 0.96 1.48
N ILE A 88 9.18 1.55 0.84
CA ILE A 88 8.64 2.84 1.29
C ILE A 88 8.00 2.69 2.67
N LEU A 89 7.16 1.68 2.85
CA LEU A 89 6.47 1.45 4.13
C LEU A 89 7.43 1.09 5.27
N ALA A 90 8.60 0.55 4.94
CA ALA A 90 9.61 0.20 5.94
C ALA A 90 10.37 1.42 6.50
N GLN A 91 10.22 2.59 5.89
CA GLN A 91 10.89 3.80 6.36
C GLN A 91 10.36 4.23 7.73
N PRO A 92 11.24 4.54 8.70
CA PRO A 92 10.79 5.00 10.00
C PRO A 92 10.15 6.38 9.91
N ASN A 93 9.14 6.62 10.74
CA ASN A 93 8.45 7.91 10.83
C ASN A 93 7.85 8.41 9.51
N LEU A 94 7.39 7.49 8.68
CA LEU A 94 6.85 7.81 7.36
C LEU A 94 5.65 8.78 7.47
N GLY A 95 4.87 8.70 8.52
CA GLY A 95 3.74 9.60 8.75
C GLY A 95 4.14 11.07 8.89
N ARG A 96 5.40 11.34 9.23
CA ARG A 96 5.95 12.70 9.35
C ARG A 96 6.88 13.05 8.20
N ALA A 97 7.18 12.10 7.31
CA ALA A 97 8.11 12.33 6.22
C ALA A 97 7.55 13.34 5.21
N LYS A 98 8.46 14.12 4.63
CA LYS A 98 8.13 15.05 3.55
C LYS A 98 9.12 14.85 2.41
N PRO A 99 8.71 14.40 1.24
CA PRO A 99 7.32 14.10 0.89
C PRO A 99 6.81 12.85 1.62
N GLY A 100 5.49 12.72 1.67
CA GLY A 100 4.82 11.63 2.36
C GLY A 100 4.71 10.37 1.54
N PHE A 101 3.89 9.44 2.03
CA PHE A 101 3.75 8.10 1.48
C PHE A 101 3.34 8.10 0.00
N VAL A 102 2.23 8.78 -0.33
CA VAL A 102 1.70 8.73 -1.71
C VAL A 102 2.65 9.35 -2.72
N ASP A 103 3.28 10.49 -2.38
CA ASP A 103 4.27 11.11 -3.26
C ASP A 103 5.45 10.18 -3.52
N ARG A 104 5.86 9.39 -2.54
CA ARG A 104 6.94 8.43 -2.69
C ARG A 104 6.53 7.25 -3.57
N VAL A 105 5.26 6.82 -3.49
CA VAL A 105 4.73 5.75 -4.36
C VAL A 105 4.70 6.24 -5.81
N ILE A 106 4.21 7.46 -6.03
CA ILE A 106 4.20 8.09 -7.37
C ILE A 106 5.62 8.17 -7.93
N HIS A 107 6.55 8.67 -7.13
CA HIS A 107 7.96 8.82 -7.52
C HIS A 107 8.56 7.45 -7.88
N ALA A 108 8.34 6.42 -7.05
CA ALA A 108 8.87 5.08 -7.31
C ALA A 108 8.35 4.51 -8.63
N HIS A 109 7.07 4.78 -8.95
CA HIS A 109 6.49 4.38 -10.22
C HIS A 109 7.24 5.04 -11.39
N TYR A 110 7.46 6.35 -11.34
CA TYR A 110 8.14 7.06 -12.42
C TYR A 110 9.63 6.72 -12.52
N ARG A 111 10.27 6.34 -11.43
CA ARG A 111 11.65 5.86 -11.49
C ARG A 111 11.79 4.61 -12.35
N ARG A 112 10.74 3.79 -12.46
CA ARG A 112 10.75 2.59 -13.31
C ARG A 112 10.35 2.87 -14.73
N THR A 113 9.49 3.87 -14.98
CA THR A 113 8.80 4.03 -16.27
C THR A 113 9.20 5.28 -17.02
N ALA A 114 9.87 6.24 -16.39
CA ALA A 114 10.15 7.54 -16.99
C ALA A 114 11.58 8.00 -16.67
N SER A 115 12.08 8.95 -17.43
CA SER A 115 13.42 9.51 -17.24
C SER A 115 13.48 10.58 -16.14
N GLY A 116 12.34 11.12 -15.74
CA GLY A 116 12.26 12.13 -14.69
C GLY A 116 10.83 12.38 -14.31
N MET A 117 10.62 13.30 -13.37
CA MET A 117 9.30 13.65 -12.88
C MET A 117 9.20 15.16 -12.66
N LEU A 118 8.11 15.75 -13.05
CA LEU A 118 7.81 17.17 -12.81
C LEU A 118 6.81 17.31 -11.68
N THR A 119 7.00 18.31 -10.83
CA THR A 119 6.09 18.56 -9.71
C THR A 119 6.09 20.05 -9.37
N PHE A 120 5.04 20.53 -8.71
CA PHE A 120 5.04 21.83 -8.07
C PHE A 120 5.23 21.73 -6.54
N GLU A 121 5.36 20.49 -6.02
CA GLU A 121 5.53 20.26 -4.59
C GLU A 121 7.01 20.33 -4.21
N LYS A 122 7.38 21.31 -3.38
CA LYS A 122 8.77 21.49 -2.97
C LYS A 122 9.37 20.29 -2.27
N ALA A 123 8.57 19.63 -1.42
CA ALA A 123 9.05 18.46 -0.70
C ALA A 123 9.36 17.30 -1.65
N ALA A 124 8.51 17.08 -2.66
CA ALA A 124 8.73 16.03 -3.66
C ALA A 124 9.96 16.29 -4.51
N ALA A 125 10.33 17.56 -4.73
CA ALA A 125 11.50 17.93 -5.51
C ALA A 125 12.83 17.48 -4.88
N LYS A 126 12.80 17.05 -3.61
CA LYS A 126 14.00 16.50 -2.94
C LYS A 126 14.32 15.10 -3.40
N LEU A 127 13.36 14.40 -4.01
CA LEU A 127 13.57 13.03 -4.48
C LEU A 127 14.40 13.02 -5.78
N PRO A 128 15.16 11.94 -6.04
CA PRO A 128 16.01 11.86 -7.22
C PRO A 128 15.23 12.00 -8.53
N GLY A 129 15.74 12.80 -9.46
CA GLY A 129 15.15 12.96 -10.79
C GLY A 129 13.90 13.82 -10.84
N VAL A 130 13.59 14.55 -9.79
CA VAL A 130 12.38 15.38 -9.70
C VAL A 130 12.77 16.86 -9.87
N THR A 131 11.99 17.57 -10.70
CA THR A 131 12.24 18.98 -11.03
C THR A 131 10.95 19.78 -10.86
N ILE A 132 11.10 21.00 -10.34
CA ILE A 132 10.02 21.99 -10.35
C ILE A 132 10.23 22.87 -11.59
N PRO A 133 9.27 22.92 -12.52
CA PRO A 133 9.42 23.79 -13.71
C PRO A 133 9.34 25.26 -13.31
N GLU A 134 10.09 26.07 -14.02
CA GLU A 134 10.10 27.53 -13.83
C GLU A 134 9.18 28.24 -14.83
#